data_3922345bdabf478a736cce8f2c7a0d5a
#
_entry.id   3922345bdabf478a736cce8f2c7a0d5a
#
_cell.length_a   1.000
_cell.length_b   1.000
_cell.length_c   1.000
_cell.angle_alpha   90.00
_cell.angle_beta   90.00
_cell.angle_gamma   90.00
#
_symmetry.space_group_name_H-M   'P 1'
#
loop_
_entity.id
_entity.type
_entity.pdbx_description
1 polymer ?
#
loop_
_entity_poly.entity_id
_entity_poly.type
_entity_poly.pdbx_seq_one_letter_code
_entity_poly.pdbx_strand_id
1 'polypeptide(L)'
;MNLDPELTVRSFVVHPVDVPMNRPLKTGGGEVGSAAMVLIDLLTEEGVTGCSYLFCPTPLVLKPLAKLFSNLAPLIEGDFLAPVEIERKLQMTFRLLGPQGLSAMAMAGIDMAAWDALAKSCEMPLVRLLGGQSCRIPAYNSCGLGMIGPESAAEEAQELLAPGFTAIKVRLGYQELKTDLEVVRAVRDSVGEEVVLMSDYNQSLSVAEASRRAAALEDEGLYWIEEPTRADDYSGHAQIRRDTKTPVQIGENWWGPHDAAKSIDAGASDYVMPDAMKIGGVTGWLRTAALAEAGGILLSSHLFPEISAHLLAVSPRGIGWSTSTGPPQSLRSSSR
;
A
#
# COMPACT_ATOMS: atom_id res chain seq x y z
N MET A 1 2.92 -28.47 -24.63
CA MET A 1 3.23 -27.48 -23.58
C MET A 1 2.68 -28.05 -22.29
N ASN A 2 3.51 -28.50 -21.35
CA ASN A 2 3.02 -28.85 -20.02
C ASN A 2 2.64 -27.53 -19.34
N LEU A 3 1.35 -27.32 -19.16
CA LEU A 3 0.77 -26.08 -18.60
C LEU A 3 0.76 -26.07 -17.05
N ASP A 4 1.41 -27.02 -16.42
CA ASP A 4 1.42 -27.16 -14.97
C ASP A 4 2.85 -27.42 -14.48
N PRO A 5 3.62 -26.33 -14.24
CA PRO A 5 4.89 -26.49 -13.53
C PRO A 5 4.55 -26.81 -12.07
N GLU A 6 4.52 -28.08 -11.72
CA GLU A 6 4.46 -28.52 -10.33
C GLU A 6 5.72 -28.00 -9.62
N LEU A 7 5.58 -26.86 -8.93
CA LEU A 7 6.64 -26.34 -8.07
C LEU A 7 6.43 -26.79 -6.64
N THR A 8 7.53 -27.11 -5.96
CA THR A 8 7.54 -27.55 -4.56
C THR A 8 8.32 -26.55 -3.72
N VAL A 9 7.75 -26.09 -2.63
CA VAL A 9 8.42 -25.18 -1.69
C VAL A 9 9.57 -25.90 -1.01
N ARG A 10 10.81 -25.40 -1.16
CA ARG A 10 12.00 -25.93 -0.52
C ARG A 10 12.36 -25.21 0.77
N SER A 11 12.42 -23.88 0.72
CA SER A 11 12.83 -23.06 1.88
C SER A 11 12.64 -21.56 1.62
N PHE A 12 12.98 -20.75 2.63
CA PHE A 12 13.09 -19.30 2.50
C PHE A 12 14.49 -18.82 2.84
N VAL A 13 14.96 -17.80 2.11
CA VAL A 13 16.10 -16.97 2.52
C VAL A 13 15.56 -15.58 2.81
N VAL A 14 15.87 -15.06 4.00
CA VAL A 14 15.28 -13.80 4.49
C VAL A 14 16.38 -12.86 4.94
N HIS A 15 16.40 -11.66 4.37
CA HIS A 15 17.40 -10.63 4.63
C HIS A 15 16.74 -9.38 5.24
N PRO A 16 16.81 -9.20 6.57
CA PRO A 16 16.43 -7.95 7.20
C PRO A 16 17.47 -6.86 6.88
N VAL A 17 17.02 -5.75 6.35
CA VAL A 17 17.86 -4.59 6.01
C VAL A 17 17.27 -3.32 6.60
N ASP A 18 18.13 -2.38 7.00
CA ASP A 18 17.72 -1.06 7.50
C ASP A 18 18.58 -0.01 6.81
N VAL A 19 17.95 0.77 5.93
CA VAL A 19 18.65 1.76 5.08
C VAL A 19 18.20 3.16 5.47
N PRO A 20 19.11 4.04 5.92
CA PRO A 20 18.76 5.43 6.19
C PRO A 20 18.13 6.10 4.98
N MET A 21 17.04 6.82 5.18
CA MET A 21 16.39 7.59 4.12
C MET A 21 17.13 8.90 3.87
N ASN A 22 17.40 9.21 2.59
CA ASN A 22 17.95 10.52 2.22
C ASN A 22 17.02 11.68 2.60
N ARG A 23 15.73 11.40 2.68
CA ARG A 23 14.68 12.35 3.01
C ARG A 23 13.76 11.69 4.07
N PRO A 24 14.07 11.85 5.37
CA PRO A 24 13.20 11.38 6.45
C PRO A 24 11.80 11.96 6.33
N LEU A 25 10.78 11.15 6.57
CA LEU A 25 9.40 11.55 6.42
C LEU A 25 8.76 11.84 7.78
N LYS A 26 8.42 13.11 8.03
CA LYS A 26 7.63 13.54 9.19
C LYS A 26 6.15 13.51 8.85
N THR A 27 5.35 12.84 9.66
CA THR A 27 3.90 12.68 9.47
C THR A 27 3.16 12.99 10.76
N GLY A 28 1.85 13.14 10.69
CA GLY A 28 1.00 13.25 11.88
C GLY A 28 1.04 12.00 12.78
N GLY A 29 1.37 10.84 12.22
CA GLY A 29 1.52 9.58 12.95
C GLY A 29 2.92 9.32 13.52
N GLY A 30 3.93 10.14 13.15
CA GLY A 30 5.32 9.99 13.60
C GLY A 30 6.34 10.26 12.51
N GLU A 31 7.61 9.92 12.79
CA GLU A 31 8.72 10.10 11.86
C GLU A 31 9.28 8.75 11.38
N VAL A 32 9.49 8.63 10.06
CA VAL A 32 10.14 7.48 9.43
C VAL A 32 11.49 7.94 8.89
N GLY A 33 12.56 7.56 9.58
CA GLY A 33 13.93 7.98 9.27
C GLY A 33 14.74 6.95 8.48
N SER A 34 14.27 5.70 8.40
CA SER A 34 14.92 4.63 7.63
C SER A 34 13.91 3.75 6.91
N ALA A 35 14.31 3.19 5.78
CA ALA A 35 13.61 2.14 5.07
C ALA A 35 14.04 0.78 5.66
N ALA A 36 13.37 0.38 6.73
CA ALA A 36 13.56 -0.94 7.32
C ALA A 36 12.76 -1.97 6.51
N MET A 37 13.43 -2.97 5.92
CA MET A 37 12.81 -3.95 5.02
C MET A 37 13.22 -5.37 5.37
N VAL A 38 12.35 -6.31 5.07
CA VAL A 38 12.67 -7.74 5.06
C VAL A 38 12.55 -8.22 3.62
N LEU A 39 13.69 -8.52 2.99
CA LEU A 39 13.74 -9.12 1.66
C LEU A 39 13.55 -10.62 1.79
N ILE A 40 12.79 -11.24 0.89
CA ILE A 40 12.36 -12.62 0.98
C ILE A 40 12.59 -13.31 -0.36
N ASP A 41 13.35 -14.40 -0.34
CA ASP A 41 13.48 -15.34 -1.44
C ASP A 41 12.82 -16.65 -1.04
N LEU A 42 11.73 -17.03 -1.73
CA LEU A 42 11.13 -18.35 -1.66
C LEU A 42 11.80 -19.24 -2.70
N LEU A 43 12.44 -20.30 -2.23
CA LEU A 43 13.16 -21.25 -3.07
C LEU A 43 12.30 -22.48 -3.33
N THR A 44 12.27 -22.95 -4.57
CA THR A 44 11.60 -24.22 -4.95
C THR A 44 12.61 -25.32 -5.21
N GLU A 45 12.17 -26.59 -5.17
CA GLU A 45 13.01 -27.75 -5.48
C GLU A 45 13.43 -27.74 -6.96
N GLU A 46 12.60 -27.18 -7.82
CA GLU A 46 12.81 -27.09 -9.28
C GLU A 46 13.75 -25.92 -9.66
N GLY A 47 14.26 -25.17 -8.66
CA GLY A 47 15.24 -24.09 -8.84
C GLY A 47 14.65 -22.75 -9.24
N VAL A 48 13.33 -22.57 -9.20
CA VAL A 48 12.69 -21.27 -9.34
C VAL A 48 12.78 -20.52 -8.00
N THR A 49 13.08 -19.22 -8.06
CA THR A 49 13.11 -18.35 -6.88
C THR A 49 12.05 -17.26 -7.00
N GLY A 50 11.07 -17.26 -6.10
CA GLY A 50 10.12 -16.18 -5.96
C GLY A 50 10.63 -15.12 -4.99
N CYS A 51 10.51 -13.86 -5.34
CA CYS A 51 11.02 -12.74 -4.57
C CYS A 51 9.88 -11.84 -4.08
N SER A 52 10.01 -11.35 -2.85
CA SER A 52 9.14 -10.31 -2.31
C SER A 52 9.87 -9.50 -1.25
N TYR A 53 9.22 -8.49 -0.72
CA TYR A 53 9.72 -7.75 0.42
C TYR A 53 8.59 -7.22 1.31
N LEU A 54 8.94 -6.91 2.54
CA LEU A 54 8.06 -6.23 3.50
C LEU A 54 8.71 -4.90 3.88
N PHE A 55 7.93 -3.83 3.92
CA PHE A 55 8.35 -2.55 4.47
C PHE A 55 7.92 -2.46 5.94
N CYS A 56 8.86 -2.18 6.82
CA CYS A 56 8.62 -2.10 8.26
C CYS A 56 8.66 -0.62 8.70
N PRO A 57 7.56 -0.06 9.22
CA PRO A 57 7.55 1.34 9.69
C PRO A 57 8.57 1.62 10.82
N THR A 58 9.10 0.57 11.43
CA THR A 58 10.13 0.64 12.48
C THR A 58 11.10 -0.53 12.36
N PRO A 59 12.42 -0.32 12.53
CA PRO A 59 13.41 -1.41 12.50
C PRO A 59 13.28 -2.41 13.65
N LEU A 60 12.51 -2.09 14.70
CA LEU A 60 12.27 -2.97 15.85
C LEU A 60 11.67 -4.32 15.45
N VAL A 61 10.93 -4.39 14.34
CA VAL A 61 10.25 -5.62 13.91
C VAL A 61 11.05 -6.48 12.94
N LEU A 62 12.20 -6.04 12.46
CA LEU A 62 13.03 -6.76 11.49
C LEU A 62 13.43 -8.16 11.98
N LYS A 63 14.05 -8.23 13.16
CA LYS A 63 14.47 -9.52 13.74
C LYS A 63 13.30 -10.42 14.11
N PRO A 64 12.22 -9.93 14.77
CA PRO A 64 11.00 -10.71 14.99
C PRO A 64 10.41 -11.30 13.71
N LEU A 65 10.30 -10.51 12.63
CA LEU A 65 9.79 -11.00 11.33
C LEU A 65 10.71 -12.06 10.72
N ALA A 66 12.02 -11.81 10.65
CA ALA A 66 12.98 -12.79 10.12
C ALA A 66 12.90 -14.11 10.91
N LYS A 67 12.75 -14.04 12.23
CA LYS A 67 12.57 -15.25 13.07
C LYS A 67 11.24 -15.92 12.80
N LEU A 68 10.16 -15.17 12.56
CA LEU A 68 8.86 -15.73 12.23
C LEU A 68 8.91 -16.52 10.92
N PHE A 69 9.57 -16.02 9.87
CA PHE A 69 9.79 -16.78 8.63
C PHE A 69 10.49 -18.12 8.88
N SER A 70 11.54 -18.12 9.71
CA SER A 70 12.23 -19.36 10.09
C SER A 70 11.31 -20.38 10.80
N ASN A 71 10.32 -19.89 11.55
CA ASN A 71 9.34 -20.73 12.23
C ASN A 71 8.21 -21.22 11.29
N LEU A 72 7.91 -20.45 10.24
CA LEU A 72 6.86 -20.80 9.26
C LEU A 72 7.37 -21.74 8.16
N ALA A 73 8.65 -21.68 7.82
CA ALA A 73 9.24 -22.51 6.75
C ALA A 73 8.90 -24.00 6.89
N PRO A 74 9.08 -24.65 8.05
CA PRO A 74 8.77 -26.07 8.20
C PRO A 74 7.28 -26.43 8.03
N LEU A 75 6.39 -25.44 8.10
CA LEU A 75 4.96 -25.68 7.93
C LEU A 75 4.56 -25.89 6.46
N ILE A 76 5.33 -25.30 5.53
CA ILE A 76 5.01 -25.31 4.10
C ILE A 76 6.13 -25.92 3.24
N GLU A 77 7.25 -26.28 3.83
CA GLU A 77 8.31 -27.05 3.16
C GLU A 77 7.76 -28.39 2.66
N GLY A 78 8.01 -28.69 1.37
CA GLY A 78 7.47 -29.88 0.71
C GLY A 78 6.03 -29.72 0.18
N ASP A 79 5.34 -28.61 0.46
CA ASP A 79 4.01 -28.36 -0.12
C ASP A 79 4.16 -27.96 -1.60
N PHE A 80 3.14 -28.28 -2.42
CA PHE A 80 3.01 -27.69 -3.74
C PHE A 80 2.90 -26.17 -3.64
N LEU A 81 3.54 -25.46 -4.57
CA LEU A 81 3.47 -24.00 -4.66
C LEU A 81 2.12 -23.54 -5.22
N ALA A 82 1.11 -23.64 -4.39
CA ALA A 82 -0.25 -23.18 -4.64
C ALA A 82 -0.55 -21.99 -3.71
N PRO A 83 -0.36 -20.74 -4.13
CA PRO A 83 -0.40 -19.56 -3.24
C PRO A 83 -1.66 -19.50 -2.38
N VAL A 84 -2.83 -19.77 -2.98
CA VAL A 84 -4.13 -19.73 -2.28
C VAL A 84 -4.23 -20.83 -1.21
N GLU A 85 -3.69 -22.03 -1.46
CA GLU A 85 -3.72 -23.12 -0.47
C GLU A 85 -2.70 -22.88 0.65
N ILE A 86 -1.52 -22.33 0.32
CA ILE A 86 -0.51 -21.93 1.29
C ILE A 86 -1.08 -20.83 2.21
N GLU A 87 -1.72 -19.82 1.63
CA GLU A 87 -2.39 -18.76 2.40
C GLU A 87 -3.43 -19.36 3.35
N ARG A 88 -4.29 -20.25 2.87
CA ARG A 88 -5.32 -20.92 3.67
C ARG A 88 -4.73 -21.73 4.82
N LYS A 89 -3.65 -22.48 4.58
CA LYS A 89 -2.92 -23.25 5.60
C LYS A 89 -2.36 -22.33 6.70
N LEU A 90 -1.74 -21.22 6.31
CA LEU A 90 -1.18 -20.25 7.26
C LEU A 90 -2.28 -19.52 8.04
N GLN A 91 -3.40 -19.16 7.41
CA GLN A 91 -4.57 -18.60 8.07
C GLN A 91 -5.12 -19.52 9.16
N MET A 92 -5.20 -20.82 8.88
CA MET A 92 -5.63 -21.81 9.88
C MET A 92 -4.65 -21.92 11.05
N THR A 93 -3.35 -21.85 10.79
CA THR A 93 -2.30 -21.86 11.82
C THR A 93 -2.44 -20.69 12.80
N PHE A 94 -2.74 -19.52 12.30
CA PHE A 94 -2.89 -18.31 13.12
C PHE A 94 -4.32 -18.01 13.57
N ARG A 95 -5.26 -18.91 13.33
CA ARG A 95 -6.70 -18.67 13.60
C ARG A 95 -6.99 -18.21 15.02
N LEU A 96 -6.36 -18.83 16.02
CA LEU A 96 -6.59 -18.48 17.43
C LEU A 96 -5.83 -17.22 17.88
N LEU A 97 -4.71 -16.92 17.23
CA LEU A 97 -3.95 -15.70 17.51
C LEU A 97 -4.60 -14.46 16.86
N GLY A 98 -5.24 -14.66 15.71
CA GLY A 98 -5.69 -13.62 14.80
C GLY A 98 -4.58 -13.24 13.80
N PRO A 99 -4.84 -13.33 12.48
CA PRO A 99 -3.85 -13.03 11.44
C PRO A 99 -3.74 -11.52 11.21
N GLN A 100 -3.14 -10.83 12.16
CA GLN A 100 -2.90 -9.37 12.14
C GLN A 100 -1.43 -9.07 12.50
N GLY A 101 -0.98 -7.83 12.24
CA GLY A 101 0.36 -7.41 12.58
C GLY A 101 1.44 -8.29 11.92
N LEU A 102 2.45 -8.70 12.68
CA LEU A 102 3.60 -9.43 12.14
C LEU A 102 3.23 -10.76 11.49
N SER A 103 2.21 -11.46 11.99
CA SER A 103 1.75 -12.71 11.37
C SER A 103 1.14 -12.47 9.99
N ALA A 104 0.30 -11.44 9.84
CA ALA A 104 -0.27 -11.06 8.55
C ALA A 104 0.81 -10.58 7.57
N MET A 105 1.77 -9.77 8.03
CA MET A 105 2.89 -9.32 7.21
C MET A 105 3.71 -10.50 6.69
N ALA A 106 4.07 -11.46 7.56
CA ALA A 106 4.83 -12.64 7.13
C ALA A 106 4.05 -13.49 6.11
N MET A 107 2.76 -13.73 6.35
CA MET A 107 1.90 -14.46 5.40
C MET A 107 1.80 -13.74 4.04
N ALA A 108 1.65 -12.41 4.04
CA ALA A 108 1.61 -11.63 2.81
C ALA A 108 2.94 -11.68 2.04
N GLY A 109 4.08 -11.63 2.75
CA GLY A 109 5.40 -11.79 2.12
C GLY A 109 5.56 -13.17 1.46
N ILE A 110 5.08 -14.23 2.11
CA ILE A 110 5.07 -15.59 1.54
C ILE A 110 4.14 -15.64 0.31
N ASP A 111 2.94 -15.08 0.41
CA ASP A 111 1.98 -15.05 -0.70
C ASP A 111 2.55 -14.32 -1.93
N MET A 112 3.10 -13.12 -1.74
CA MET A 112 3.73 -12.37 -2.84
C MET A 112 4.88 -13.13 -3.49
N ALA A 113 5.77 -13.75 -2.69
CA ALA A 113 6.88 -14.56 -3.22
C ALA A 113 6.39 -15.81 -3.94
N ALA A 114 5.33 -16.45 -3.45
CA ALA A 114 4.75 -17.63 -4.08
C ALA A 114 4.11 -17.28 -5.45
N TRP A 115 3.39 -16.19 -5.55
CA TRP A 115 2.84 -15.70 -6.83
C TRP A 115 3.94 -15.29 -7.81
N ASP A 116 5.03 -14.69 -7.33
CA ASP A 116 6.18 -14.34 -8.17
C ASP A 116 6.90 -15.59 -8.71
N ALA A 117 7.10 -16.61 -7.87
CA ALA A 117 7.67 -17.89 -8.33
C ALA A 117 6.77 -18.55 -9.38
N LEU A 118 5.47 -18.58 -9.16
CA LEU A 118 4.51 -19.14 -10.11
C LEU A 118 4.52 -18.38 -11.44
N ALA A 119 4.56 -17.04 -11.41
CA ALA A 119 4.63 -16.22 -12.61
C ALA A 119 5.94 -16.48 -13.40
N LYS A 120 7.07 -16.57 -12.68
CA LYS A 120 8.37 -16.90 -13.27
C LYS A 120 8.41 -18.29 -13.90
N SER A 121 7.83 -19.29 -13.26
CA SER A 121 7.77 -20.66 -13.82
C SER A 121 6.94 -20.74 -15.10
N CYS A 122 5.92 -19.90 -15.22
CA CYS A 122 5.11 -19.76 -16.43
C CYS A 122 5.74 -18.82 -17.47
N GLU A 123 6.91 -18.25 -17.20
CA GLU A 123 7.55 -17.22 -18.06
C GLU A 123 6.60 -16.06 -18.38
N MET A 124 5.75 -15.67 -17.42
CA MET A 124 4.74 -14.63 -17.59
C MET A 124 4.90 -13.54 -16.53
N PRO A 125 4.69 -12.25 -16.86
CA PRO A 125 4.51 -11.24 -15.83
C PRO A 125 3.21 -11.50 -15.04
N LEU A 126 3.21 -11.18 -13.73
CA LEU A 126 2.10 -11.47 -12.82
C LEU A 126 0.74 -10.98 -13.37
N VAL A 127 0.69 -9.79 -13.97
CA VAL A 127 -0.55 -9.27 -14.60
C VAL A 127 -1.15 -10.21 -15.63
N ARG A 128 -0.30 -10.90 -16.40
CA ARG A 128 -0.76 -11.86 -17.41
C ARG A 128 -1.23 -13.17 -16.80
N LEU A 129 -0.52 -13.65 -15.79
CA LEU A 129 -0.92 -14.83 -15.03
C LEU A 129 -2.30 -14.63 -14.37
N LEU A 130 -2.57 -13.42 -13.88
CA LEU A 130 -3.85 -13.04 -13.28
C LEU A 130 -4.95 -12.74 -14.32
N GLY A 131 -4.69 -12.92 -15.62
CA GLY A 131 -5.69 -12.76 -16.68
C GLY A 131 -5.81 -11.34 -17.24
N GLY A 132 -4.95 -10.41 -16.80
CA GLY A 132 -4.95 -9.03 -17.25
C GLY A 132 -4.03 -8.74 -18.44
N GLN A 133 -3.93 -7.47 -18.77
CA GLN A 133 -3.01 -6.94 -19.79
C GLN A 133 -2.12 -5.86 -19.19
N SER A 134 -0.87 -5.79 -19.66
CA SER A 134 0.03 -4.70 -19.31
C SER A 134 -0.53 -3.37 -19.80
N CYS A 135 -0.67 -2.42 -18.90
CA CYS A 135 -1.11 -1.06 -19.21
C CYS A 135 -0.27 -0.03 -18.43
N ARG A 136 -0.44 1.24 -18.78
CA ARG A 136 0.12 2.33 -17.98
C ARG A 136 -0.78 2.58 -16.79
N ILE A 137 -0.20 2.64 -15.61
CA ILE A 137 -0.87 3.02 -14.37
C ILE A 137 -0.41 4.45 -14.03
N PRO A 138 -1.33 5.42 -13.89
CA PRO A 138 -0.97 6.74 -13.36
C PRO A 138 -0.31 6.60 -11.98
N ALA A 139 0.67 7.46 -11.72
CA ALA A 139 1.39 7.43 -10.45
C ALA A 139 1.47 8.84 -9.85
N TYR A 140 1.41 8.91 -8.53
CA TYR A 140 1.70 10.13 -7.79
C TYR A 140 3.00 10.00 -7.01
N ASN A 141 3.70 11.13 -6.80
CA ASN A 141 4.91 11.13 -6.00
C ASN A 141 4.56 11.38 -4.52
N SER A 142 4.93 10.44 -3.68
CA SER A 142 4.71 10.45 -2.23
C SER A 142 6.03 10.40 -1.42
N CYS A 143 7.18 10.65 -2.09
CA CYS A 143 8.53 10.49 -1.51
C CYS A 143 9.00 11.71 -0.72
N GLY A 144 8.11 12.55 -0.27
CA GLY A 144 8.41 13.76 0.46
C GLY A 144 7.14 14.42 0.96
N LEU A 145 7.15 15.76 1.03
CA LEU A 145 6.05 16.58 1.53
C LEU A 145 5.58 16.12 2.92
N GLY A 146 6.54 15.79 3.78
CA GLY A 146 6.30 15.61 5.20
C GLY A 146 5.86 16.91 5.87
N MET A 147 5.69 16.89 7.18
CA MET A 147 5.34 18.09 7.96
C MET A 147 6.58 18.98 8.14
N ILE A 148 6.96 19.71 7.10
CA ILE A 148 8.19 20.54 6.98
C ILE A 148 7.92 22.05 6.90
N GLY A 149 6.66 22.47 7.04
CA GLY A 149 6.21 23.85 6.95
C GLY A 149 5.90 24.30 5.51
N PRO A 150 5.21 25.45 5.34
CA PRO A 150 4.68 25.85 4.04
C PRO A 150 5.76 26.18 3.00
N GLU A 151 6.81 26.92 3.35
CA GLU A 151 7.86 27.33 2.43
C GLU A 151 8.64 26.13 1.90
N SER A 152 9.11 25.25 2.81
CA SER A 152 9.84 24.04 2.43
C SER A 152 8.96 23.05 1.64
N ALA A 153 7.66 22.96 1.97
CA ALA A 153 6.74 22.11 1.22
C ALA A 153 6.52 22.61 -0.21
N ALA A 154 6.42 23.93 -0.42
CA ALA A 154 6.31 24.53 -1.75
C ALA A 154 7.54 24.26 -2.63
N GLU A 155 8.74 24.37 -2.07
CA GLU A 155 10.00 24.07 -2.77
C GLU A 155 10.09 22.58 -3.11
N GLU A 156 9.86 21.70 -2.12
CA GLU A 156 9.94 20.25 -2.30
C GLU A 156 8.90 19.74 -3.30
N ALA A 157 7.72 20.34 -3.37
CA ALA A 157 6.69 19.99 -4.34
C ALA A 157 7.18 20.12 -5.80
N GLN A 158 7.93 21.18 -6.12
CA GLN A 158 8.55 21.35 -7.44
C GLN A 158 9.58 20.25 -7.74
N GLU A 159 10.41 19.90 -6.76
CA GLU A 159 11.38 18.82 -6.91
C GLU A 159 10.70 17.46 -7.18
N LEU A 160 9.58 17.19 -6.49
CA LEU A 160 8.84 15.95 -6.65
C LEU A 160 8.13 15.83 -8.01
N LEU A 161 7.78 16.95 -8.62
CA LEU A 161 7.19 17.00 -9.97
C LEU A 161 8.24 16.98 -11.09
N ALA A 162 9.48 17.40 -10.82
CA ALA A 162 10.53 17.53 -11.83
C ALA A 162 10.76 16.26 -12.67
N PRO A 163 10.64 15.01 -12.12
CA PRO A 163 10.72 13.80 -12.92
C PRO A 163 9.53 13.56 -13.88
N GLY A 164 8.52 14.45 -13.91
CA GLY A 164 7.37 14.35 -14.81
C GLY A 164 6.10 13.80 -14.16
N PHE A 165 6.03 13.76 -12.83
CA PHE A 165 4.78 13.48 -12.12
C PHE A 165 3.77 14.63 -12.29
N THR A 166 2.49 14.30 -12.32
CA THR A 166 1.37 15.23 -12.39
C THR A 166 0.50 15.21 -11.14
N ALA A 167 0.92 14.44 -10.14
CA ALA A 167 0.22 14.27 -8.87
C ALA A 167 1.21 14.09 -7.72
N ILE A 168 0.90 14.70 -6.58
CA ILE A 168 1.70 14.64 -5.35
C ILE A 168 0.79 14.54 -4.12
N LYS A 169 1.34 14.04 -3.00
CA LYS A 169 0.63 13.91 -1.73
C LYS A 169 1.37 14.66 -0.62
N VAL A 170 0.68 15.60 0.05
CA VAL A 170 1.19 16.36 1.19
C VAL A 170 0.71 15.74 2.51
N ARG A 171 1.58 15.74 3.55
CA ARG A 171 1.21 15.32 4.90
C ARG A 171 0.75 16.52 5.71
N LEU A 172 -0.40 16.35 6.35
CA LEU A 172 -1.06 17.31 7.21
C LEU A 172 -1.20 16.77 8.64
N GLY A 173 -1.81 17.57 9.51
CA GLY A 173 -1.96 17.22 10.93
C GLY A 173 -1.08 18.06 11.83
N TYR A 174 -0.73 19.27 11.38
CA TYR A 174 -0.05 20.25 12.24
C TYR A 174 -0.93 20.58 13.46
N GLN A 175 -0.31 21.09 14.52
CA GLN A 175 -1.01 21.43 15.74
C GLN A 175 -2.19 22.39 15.46
N GLU A 176 -1.96 23.39 14.63
CA GLU A 176 -2.96 24.37 14.25
C GLU A 176 -3.51 24.10 12.83
N LEU A 177 -4.84 24.11 12.66
CA LEU A 177 -5.50 24.05 11.36
C LEU A 177 -4.97 25.09 10.38
N LYS A 178 -4.68 26.29 10.88
CA LYS A 178 -4.15 27.39 10.07
C LYS A 178 -2.89 26.97 9.31
N THR A 179 -2.01 26.20 9.95
CA THR A 179 -0.79 25.70 9.33
C THR A 179 -1.07 24.67 8.24
N ASP A 180 -2.05 23.78 8.42
CA ASP A 180 -2.49 22.86 7.35
C ASP A 180 -2.95 23.65 6.10
N LEU A 181 -3.76 24.70 6.29
CA LEU A 181 -4.21 25.57 5.21
C LEU A 181 -3.05 26.31 4.53
N GLU A 182 -2.13 26.88 5.31
CA GLU A 182 -0.95 27.57 4.77
C GLU A 182 -0.07 26.63 3.93
N VAL A 183 0.13 25.39 4.38
CA VAL A 183 0.90 24.39 3.63
C VAL A 183 0.20 24.01 2.31
N VAL A 184 -1.10 23.72 2.34
CA VAL A 184 -1.85 23.35 1.13
C VAL A 184 -1.82 24.50 0.11
N ARG A 185 -2.05 25.75 0.55
CA ARG A 185 -2.01 26.93 -0.31
C ARG A 185 -0.62 27.18 -0.88
N ALA A 186 0.42 27.14 -0.06
CA ALA A 186 1.79 27.34 -0.52
C ALA A 186 2.21 26.31 -1.56
N VAL A 187 1.83 25.03 -1.36
CA VAL A 187 2.06 23.97 -2.35
C VAL A 187 1.24 24.26 -3.61
N ARG A 188 -0.05 24.56 -3.51
CA ARG A 188 -0.93 24.87 -4.66
C ARG A 188 -0.41 26.05 -5.47
N ASP A 189 -0.04 27.16 -4.82
CA ASP A 189 0.53 28.35 -5.46
C ASP A 189 1.84 28.03 -6.21
N SER A 190 2.66 27.11 -5.65
CA SER A 190 3.92 26.70 -6.26
C SER A 190 3.71 25.82 -7.49
N VAL A 191 2.77 24.84 -7.46
CA VAL A 191 2.64 23.83 -8.52
C VAL A 191 1.55 24.11 -9.55
N GLY A 192 0.63 25.04 -9.27
CA GLY A 192 -0.49 25.40 -10.14
C GLY A 192 -1.69 24.45 -10.05
N GLU A 193 -2.79 24.82 -10.71
CA GLU A 193 -4.10 24.15 -10.62
C GLU A 193 -4.15 22.79 -11.33
N GLU A 194 -3.30 22.55 -12.32
CA GLU A 194 -3.29 21.33 -13.13
C GLU A 194 -2.70 20.13 -12.39
N VAL A 195 -1.96 20.36 -11.31
CA VAL A 195 -1.34 19.29 -10.51
C VAL A 195 -2.38 18.72 -9.55
N VAL A 196 -2.56 17.39 -9.57
CA VAL A 196 -3.41 16.69 -8.62
C VAL A 196 -2.75 16.69 -7.26
N LEU A 197 -3.37 17.37 -6.29
CA LEU A 197 -2.87 17.46 -4.91
C LEU A 197 -3.73 16.62 -3.99
N MET A 198 -3.09 15.70 -3.28
CA MET A 198 -3.70 14.80 -2.30
C MET A 198 -3.21 15.15 -0.91
N SER A 199 -3.98 14.86 0.13
CA SER A 199 -3.53 15.04 1.52
C SER A 199 -3.61 13.75 2.33
N ASP A 200 -2.76 13.66 3.36
CA ASP A 200 -2.67 12.49 4.24
C ASP A 200 -2.44 12.95 5.69
N TYR A 201 -3.33 12.55 6.57
CA TYR A 201 -3.26 12.84 8.00
C TYR A 201 -2.60 11.74 8.83
N ASN A 202 -2.32 10.58 8.24
CA ASN A 202 -1.70 9.44 8.92
C ASN A 202 -2.33 9.15 10.30
N GLN A 203 -3.66 9.14 10.37
CA GLN A 203 -4.44 8.77 11.56
C GLN A 203 -4.32 9.74 12.75
N SER A 204 -3.87 10.98 12.55
CA SER A 204 -3.48 11.87 13.64
C SER A 204 -4.63 12.60 14.34
N LEU A 205 -5.84 12.64 13.77
CA LEU A 205 -6.93 13.47 14.26
C LEU A 205 -8.01 12.65 14.99
N SER A 206 -8.72 13.30 15.91
CA SER A 206 -10.02 12.82 16.35
C SER A 206 -11.07 13.03 15.25
N VAL A 207 -12.18 12.28 15.28
CA VAL A 207 -13.27 12.39 14.30
C VAL A 207 -13.78 13.83 14.20
N ALA A 208 -14.04 14.49 15.35
CA ALA A 208 -14.53 15.87 15.38
C ALA A 208 -13.54 16.87 14.75
N GLU A 209 -12.25 16.71 15.04
CA GLU A 209 -11.22 17.56 14.47
C GLU A 209 -11.02 17.28 12.98
N ALA A 210 -11.11 16.04 12.56
CA ALA A 210 -11.03 15.64 11.15
C ALA A 210 -12.19 16.26 10.34
N SER A 211 -13.45 16.16 10.83
CA SER A 211 -14.60 16.82 10.17
C SER A 211 -14.41 18.33 10.08
N ARG A 212 -13.90 18.98 11.16
CA ARG A 212 -13.63 20.42 11.18
C ARG A 212 -12.56 20.84 10.14
N ARG A 213 -11.47 20.07 10.04
CA ARG A 213 -10.37 20.35 9.10
C ARG A 213 -10.79 20.04 7.68
N ALA A 214 -11.49 18.93 7.45
CA ALA A 214 -12.00 18.58 6.13
C ALA A 214 -12.91 19.66 5.58
N ALA A 215 -13.84 20.22 6.38
CA ALA A 215 -14.69 21.34 5.99
C ALA A 215 -13.90 22.60 5.67
N ALA A 216 -12.82 22.90 6.40
CA ALA A 216 -11.98 24.06 6.16
C ALA A 216 -11.12 23.93 4.88
N LEU A 217 -10.86 22.70 4.41
CA LEU A 217 -10.07 22.40 3.23
C LEU A 217 -10.92 22.16 1.96
N GLU A 218 -12.25 22.22 2.04
CA GLU A 218 -13.15 21.89 0.92
C GLU A 218 -12.87 22.71 -0.36
N ASP A 219 -12.51 23.99 -0.20
CA ASP A 219 -12.28 24.90 -1.32
C ASP A 219 -10.81 24.93 -1.80
N GLU A 220 -9.94 24.10 -1.20
CA GLU A 220 -8.50 24.06 -1.54
C GLU A 220 -8.17 23.07 -2.67
N GLY A 221 -9.17 22.45 -3.30
CA GLY A 221 -9.00 21.59 -4.48
C GLY A 221 -8.22 20.30 -4.23
N LEU A 222 -8.31 19.72 -3.04
CA LEU A 222 -7.72 18.42 -2.72
C LEU A 222 -8.46 17.30 -3.44
N TYR A 223 -7.72 16.37 -4.04
CA TYR A 223 -8.28 15.21 -4.73
C TYR A 223 -8.85 14.19 -3.73
N TRP A 224 -8.16 13.98 -2.60
CA TRP A 224 -8.68 13.24 -1.45
C TRP A 224 -8.04 13.68 -0.13
N ILE A 225 -8.71 13.32 0.96
CA ILE A 225 -8.19 13.33 2.32
C ILE A 225 -7.96 11.88 2.75
N GLU A 226 -6.70 11.51 3.06
CA GLU A 226 -6.30 10.16 3.42
C GLU A 226 -6.17 10.00 4.93
N GLU A 227 -6.70 8.88 5.44
CA GLU A 227 -6.63 8.46 6.85
C GLU A 227 -6.74 9.61 7.89
N PRO A 228 -7.82 10.43 7.86
CA PRO A 228 -7.93 11.56 8.78
C PRO A 228 -7.99 11.17 10.25
N THR A 229 -8.54 9.99 10.58
CA THR A 229 -8.62 9.44 11.95
C THR A 229 -8.08 8.01 12.00
N ARG A 230 -8.17 7.33 13.14
CA ARG A 230 -7.65 5.96 13.33
C ARG A 230 -8.17 5.02 12.25
N ALA A 231 -7.28 4.22 11.66
CA ALA A 231 -7.58 3.33 10.55
C ALA A 231 -8.65 2.26 10.87
N ASP A 232 -8.82 1.92 12.14
CA ASP A 232 -9.80 0.93 12.63
C ASP A 232 -11.15 1.57 13.05
N ASP A 233 -11.29 2.90 12.98
CA ASP A 233 -12.55 3.61 13.27
C ASP A 233 -13.37 3.83 11.98
N TYR A 234 -13.96 2.77 11.46
CA TYR A 234 -14.77 2.83 10.24
C TYR A 234 -16.03 3.71 10.39
N SER A 235 -16.62 3.74 11.58
CA SER A 235 -17.76 4.61 11.87
C SER A 235 -17.37 6.08 11.89
N GLY A 236 -16.21 6.40 12.46
CA GLY A 236 -15.64 7.74 12.46
C GLY A 236 -15.31 8.22 11.05
N HIS A 237 -14.67 7.38 10.23
CA HIS A 237 -14.44 7.70 8.82
C HIS A 237 -15.74 7.91 8.05
N ALA A 238 -16.76 7.08 8.26
CA ALA A 238 -18.07 7.25 7.65
C ALA A 238 -18.76 8.56 8.06
N GLN A 239 -18.53 9.04 9.29
CA GLN A 239 -19.01 10.34 9.71
C GLN A 239 -18.26 11.46 8.98
N ILE A 240 -16.91 11.43 9.00
CA ILE A 240 -16.07 12.44 8.31
C ILE A 240 -16.44 12.52 6.82
N ARG A 241 -16.59 11.38 6.15
CA ARG A 241 -17.01 11.32 4.76
C ARG A 241 -18.35 12.01 4.49
N ARG A 242 -19.31 11.90 5.40
CA ARG A 242 -20.62 12.60 5.26
C ARG A 242 -20.50 14.09 5.51
N ASP A 243 -19.52 14.52 6.31
CA ASP A 243 -19.34 15.91 6.74
C ASP A 243 -18.49 16.73 5.76
N THR A 244 -17.90 16.12 4.71
CA THR A 244 -17.07 16.81 3.71
C THR A 244 -17.48 16.48 2.28
N LYS A 245 -17.19 17.40 1.35
CA LYS A 245 -17.31 17.18 -0.11
C LYS A 245 -16.04 16.59 -0.70
N THR A 246 -14.88 16.80 -0.06
CA THR A 246 -13.61 16.21 -0.49
C THR A 246 -13.64 14.71 -0.26
N PRO A 247 -13.36 13.88 -1.27
CA PRO A 247 -13.36 12.44 -1.11
C PRO A 247 -12.43 11.97 0.00
N VAL A 248 -12.87 10.97 0.76
CA VAL A 248 -12.07 10.32 1.80
C VAL A 248 -11.47 9.04 1.25
N GLN A 249 -10.17 8.82 1.47
CA GLN A 249 -9.44 7.62 1.12
C GLN A 249 -8.89 6.92 2.35
N ILE A 250 -9.08 5.60 2.43
CA ILE A 250 -8.50 4.76 3.49
C ILE A 250 -8.15 3.38 2.93
N GLY A 251 -7.40 2.60 3.69
CA GLY A 251 -7.18 1.19 3.35
C GLY A 251 -5.75 0.70 3.51
N GLU A 252 -4.77 1.57 3.57
CA GLU A 252 -3.36 1.17 3.72
C GLU A 252 -3.09 0.40 5.02
N ASN A 253 -3.95 0.53 6.01
CA ASN A 253 -3.82 -0.11 7.32
C ASN A 253 -4.82 -1.24 7.57
N TRP A 254 -5.54 -1.73 6.56
CA TRP A 254 -6.43 -2.88 6.70
C TRP A 254 -5.68 -4.21 6.81
N TRP A 255 -6.05 -5.00 7.78
CA TRP A 255 -5.51 -6.35 7.97
C TRP A 255 -6.38 -7.40 7.26
N GLY A 256 -6.13 -7.55 5.96
CA GLY A 256 -6.82 -8.52 5.12
C GLY A 256 -8.20 -8.07 4.60
N PRO A 257 -8.82 -8.88 3.72
CA PRO A 257 -10.09 -8.56 3.05
C PRO A 257 -11.29 -8.37 4.00
N HIS A 258 -11.24 -8.94 5.22
CA HIS A 258 -12.31 -8.76 6.20
C HIS A 258 -12.39 -7.33 6.73
N ASP A 259 -11.27 -6.64 6.88
CA ASP A 259 -11.28 -5.23 7.27
C ASP A 259 -11.77 -4.36 6.12
N ALA A 260 -11.39 -4.68 4.88
CA ALA A 260 -11.95 -4.03 3.69
C ALA A 260 -13.49 -4.16 3.64
N ALA A 261 -14.01 -5.38 3.86
CA ALA A 261 -15.46 -5.60 3.88
C ALA A 261 -16.16 -4.76 4.97
N LYS A 262 -15.66 -4.74 6.21
CA LYS A 262 -16.21 -3.93 7.30
C LYS A 262 -16.20 -2.43 6.97
N SER A 263 -15.13 -1.95 6.37
CA SER A 263 -14.99 -0.55 5.97
C SER A 263 -15.97 -0.16 4.87
N ILE A 264 -16.13 -1.03 3.87
CA ILE A 264 -17.10 -0.85 2.76
C ILE A 264 -18.52 -0.88 3.31
N ASP A 265 -18.87 -1.84 4.15
CA ASP A 265 -20.20 -1.95 4.77
C ASP A 265 -20.54 -0.72 5.63
N ALA A 266 -19.56 -0.15 6.31
CA ALA A 266 -19.74 1.08 7.08
C ALA A 266 -19.86 2.34 6.20
N GLY A 267 -19.57 2.26 4.92
CA GLY A 267 -19.50 3.42 4.02
C GLY A 267 -18.38 4.40 4.43
N ALA A 268 -17.24 3.86 4.86
CA ALA A 268 -16.17 4.62 5.51
C ALA A 268 -15.36 5.51 4.56
N SER A 269 -15.37 5.25 3.25
CA SER A 269 -14.58 6.01 2.28
C SER A 269 -15.21 6.07 0.89
N ASP A 270 -14.72 6.99 0.07
CA ASP A 270 -15.06 7.14 -1.35
C ASP A 270 -14.09 6.35 -2.23
N TYR A 271 -12.84 6.21 -1.78
CA TYR A 271 -11.78 5.44 -2.42
C TYR A 271 -11.16 4.47 -1.43
N VAL A 272 -10.65 3.34 -1.93
CA VAL A 272 -9.93 2.35 -1.12
C VAL A 272 -8.50 2.21 -1.64
N MET A 273 -7.55 2.07 -0.71
CA MET A 273 -6.12 2.04 -1.00
C MET A 273 -5.44 0.89 -0.23
N PRO A 274 -5.64 -0.37 -0.65
CA PRO A 274 -4.97 -1.48 0.02
C PRO A 274 -3.45 -1.41 -0.13
N ASP A 275 -2.76 -1.83 0.93
CA ASP A 275 -1.33 -2.10 0.94
C ASP A 275 -1.09 -3.60 0.72
N ALA A 276 -0.28 -3.97 -0.26
CA ALA A 276 -0.08 -5.38 -0.61
C ALA A 276 0.40 -6.24 0.57
N MET A 277 1.24 -5.67 1.45
CA MET A 277 1.74 -6.37 2.63
C MET A 277 0.66 -6.57 3.70
N LYS A 278 -0.19 -5.57 3.94
CA LYS A 278 -1.21 -5.63 5.01
C LYS A 278 -2.48 -6.33 4.57
N ILE A 279 -2.86 -6.19 3.29
CA ILE A 279 -4.08 -6.78 2.75
C ILE A 279 -3.99 -8.30 2.55
N GLY A 280 -2.81 -8.90 2.70
CA GLY A 280 -2.60 -10.34 2.54
C GLY A 280 -2.04 -10.73 1.18
N GLY A 281 -1.11 -9.95 0.64
CA GLY A 281 -0.42 -10.24 -0.62
C GLY A 281 -1.32 -10.10 -1.84
N VAL A 282 -0.97 -10.80 -2.89
CA VAL A 282 -1.73 -10.88 -4.15
C VAL A 282 -3.12 -11.48 -3.90
N THR A 283 -3.17 -12.59 -3.16
CA THR A 283 -4.42 -13.31 -2.85
C THR A 283 -5.40 -12.42 -2.10
N GLY A 284 -4.96 -11.71 -1.06
CA GLY A 284 -5.76 -10.77 -0.30
C GLY A 284 -6.20 -9.55 -1.12
N TRP A 285 -5.32 -9.04 -1.97
CA TRP A 285 -5.64 -7.95 -2.88
C TRP A 285 -6.77 -8.30 -3.84
N LEU A 286 -6.70 -9.43 -4.53
CA LEU A 286 -7.74 -9.86 -5.49
C LEU A 286 -9.12 -9.97 -4.84
N ARG A 287 -9.17 -10.49 -3.62
CA ARG A 287 -10.43 -10.54 -2.84
C ARG A 287 -10.94 -9.14 -2.50
N THR A 288 -10.04 -8.24 -2.11
CA THR A 288 -10.39 -6.84 -1.77
C THR A 288 -10.82 -6.07 -3.01
N ALA A 289 -10.17 -6.26 -4.15
CA ALA A 289 -10.57 -5.64 -5.42
C ALA A 289 -11.97 -6.07 -5.85
N ALA A 290 -12.32 -7.35 -5.67
CA ALA A 290 -13.68 -7.85 -5.92
C ALA A 290 -14.72 -7.23 -4.97
N LEU A 291 -14.39 -7.02 -3.70
CA LEU A 291 -15.27 -6.33 -2.74
C LEU A 291 -15.47 -4.86 -3.13
N ALA A 292 -14.40 -4.16 -3.49
CA ALA A 292 -14.45 -2.77 -3.96
C ALA A 292 -15.31 -2.64 -5.24
N GLU A 293 -15.14 -3.57 -6.20
CA GLU A 293 -15.96 -3.62 -7.41
C GLU A 293 -17.43 -3.79 -7.07
N ALA A 294 -17.78 -4.77 -6.24
CA ALA A 294 -19.15 -5.03 -5.82
C ALA A 294 -19.76 -3.84 -5.07
N GLY A 295 -18.96 -3.13 -4.26
CA GLY A 295 -19.34 -1.91 -3.55
C GLY A 295 -19.37 -0.65 -4.42
N GLY A 296 -18.97 -0.74 -5.69
CA GLY A 296 -18.92 0.42 -6.59
C GLY A 296 -17.83 1.43 -6.24
N ILE A 297 -16.81 1.06 -5.44
CA ILE A 297 -15.75 1.93 -4.91
C ILE A 297 -14.52 1.82 -5.80
N LEU A 298 -13.86 2.94 -6.06
CA LEU A 298 -12.63 3.00 -6.83
C LEU A 298 -11.42 2.64 -5.95
N LEU A 299 -10.41 1.99 -6.57
CA LEU A 299 -9.26 1.41 -5.88
C LEU A 299 -7.95 2.02 -6.37
N SER A 300 -7.11 2.44 -5.45
CA SER A 300 -5.71 2.84 -5.66
C SER A 300 -4.76 1.89 -4.92
N SER A 301 -3.48 2.25 -4.74
CA SER A 301 -2.52 1.43 -4.01
C SER A 301 -1.65 2.24 -3.06
N HIS A 302 -1.22 1.58 -1.99
CA HIS A 302 -0.19 2.06 -1.07
C HIS A 302 1.08 1.23 -1.23
N LEU A 303 2.24 1.90 -1.41
CA LEU A 303 3.57 1.29 -1.54
C LEU A 303 3.66 0.12 -2.57
N PHE A 304 4.74 -0.63 -2.53
CA PHE A 304 4.97 -1.84 -3.35
C PHE A 304 4.71 -1.64 -4.85
N PRO A 305 5.27 -0.58 -5.50
CA PRO A 305 4.93 -0.25 -6.89
C PRO A 305 5.21 -1.40 -7.87
N GLU A 306 6.21 -2.23 -7.58
CA GLU A 306 6.61 -3.38 -8.41
C GLU A 306 5.51 -4.44 -8.51
N ILE A 307 4.71 -4.62 -7.45
CA ILE A 307 3.61 -5.58 -7.43
C ILE A 307 2.26 -4.87 -7.60
N SER A 308 2.08 -3.71 -6.96
CA SER A 308 0.82 -2.95 -7.01
C SER A 308 0.43 -2.55 -8.43
N ALA A 309 1.39 -2.25 -9.33
CA ALA A 309 1.10 -1.96 -10.73
C ALA A 309 0.47 -3.15 -11.46
N HIS A 310 0.92 -4.38 -11.18
CA HIS A 310 0.30 -5.58 -11.74
C HIS A 310 -1.11 -5.80 -11.20
N LEU A 311 -1.30 -5.56 -9.91
CA LEU A 311 -2.56 -5.74 -9.21
C LEU A 311 -3.61 -4.70 -9.64
N LEU A 312 -3.21 -3.43 -9.76
CA LEU A 312 -4.08 -2.37 -10.30
C LEU A 312 -4.51 -2.66 -11.74
N ALA A 313 -3.61 -3.18 -12.57
CA ALA A 313 -3.91 -3.50 -13.96
C ALA A 313 -4.96 -4.62 -14.15
N VAL A 314 -5.18 -5.45 -13.12
CA VAL A 314 -6.23 -6.49 -13.11
C VAL A 314 -7.44 -6.11 -12.26
N SER A 315 -7.38 -4.98 -11.56
CA SER A 315 -8.47 -4.54 -10.68
C SER A 315 -9.55 -3.83 -11.47
N PRO A 316 -10.82 -4.26 -11.41
CA PRO A 316 -11.90 -3.76 -12.27
C PRO A 316 -12.21 -2.27 -12.11
N ARG A 317 -11.92 -1.69 -10.95
CA ARG A 317 -12.15 -0.27 -10.60
C ARG A 317 -10.88 0.45 -10.14
N GLY A 318 -9.74 0.06 -10.70
CA GLY A 318 -8.50 0.79 -10.44
C GLY A 318 -8.59 2.23 -10.95
N ILE A 319 -8.48 3.23 -10.07
CA ILE A 319 -8.32 4.64 -10.48
C ILE A 319 -6.92 4.91 -10.99
N GLY A 320 -6.06 3.90 -10.88
CA GLY A 320 -4.74 3.92 -11.45
C GLY A 320 -3.71 4.75 -10.70
N TRP A 321 -4.01 5.28 -9.51
CA TRP A 321 -3.01 5.97 -8.71
C TRP A 321 -2.21 4.96 -7.88
N SER A 322 -0.91 4.88 -8.15
CA SER A 322 0.06 4.11 -7.36
C SER A 322 1.11 5.04 -6.78
N THR A 323 1.53 4.80 -5.55
CA THR A 323 2.70 5.50 -4.99
C THR A 323 3.95 5.12 -5.76
N SER A 324 4.79 6.08 -6.12
CA SER A 324 6.08 5.83 -6.74
C SER A 324 7.20 6.43 -5.90
N THR A 325 8.27 5.68 -5.74
CA THR A 325 9.49 6.08 -5.02
C THR A 325 10.65 6.44 -5.96
N GLY A 326 10.40 6.53 -7.26
CA GLY A 326 11.43 6.78 -8.26
C GLY A 326 10.96 7.67 -9.42
N PRO A 327 11.85 8.00 -10.37
CA PRO A 327 11.46 8.78 -11.55
C PRO A 327 10.29 8.09 -12.26
N PRO A 328 9.41 8.86 -12.96
CA PRO A 328 8.24 8.33 -13.63
C PRO A 328 8.67 7.46 -14.80
N GLN A 329 9.18 6.31 -14.48
CA GLN A 329 9.13 5.21 -15.42
C GLN A 329 7.65 4.87 -15.48
N SER A 330 7.04 5.04 -16.65
CA SER A 330 5.77 4.38 -16.91
C SER A 330 5.94 2.98 -16.33
N LEU A 331 5.20 2.67 -15.25
CA LEU A 331 5.23 1.34 -14.66
C LEU A 331 4.77 0.39 -15.77
N ARG A 332 5.68 0.03 -16.64
CA ARG A 332 5.49 -1.06 -17.56
C ARG A 332 5.66 -2.28 -16.68
N SER A 333 4.64 -3.10 -16.60
CA SER A 333 4.81 -4.49 -16.21
C SER A 333 5.97 -5.00 -17.09
N SER A 334 7.17 -5.06 -16.50
CA SER A 334 8.38 -5.42 -17.22
C SER A 334 8.18 -6.83 -17.76
N SER A 335 8.30 -6.94 -19.07
CA SER A 335 8.57 -8.20 -19.73
C SER A 335 10.01 -8.61 -19.36
N ARG A 336 10.23 -9.19 -18.17
CA ARG A 336 11.34 -10.10 -17.83
C ARG A 336 11.05 -10.77 -16.51
#